data_ac854d3bd47361e95f70886c41ddb169
#
_entry.id   ac854d3bd47361e95f70886c41ddb169
#
_cell.length_a   1.000
_cell.length_b   1.000
_cell.length_c   1.000
_cell.angle_alpha   90.00
_cell.angle_beta   90.00
_cell.angle_gamma   90.00
#
_symmetry.space_group_name_H-M   'P 1'
#
loop_
_entity.id
_entity.type
_entity.pdbx_description
1 polymer ?
#
loop_
_entity_poly.entity_id
_entity_poly.type
_entity_poly.pdbx_seq_one_letter_code
_entity_poly.pdbx_strand_id
1 'polypeptide(L)'
;MGVQVSPSILSADFARLADECARVAGAADWLHVDVMDNHFVPNLTLGLPVVESLLRSVSTPVDCHLMIEDPDRWAPQYAEAGAGSVTFHVE
;
A
#
# COMPACT_ATOMS: atom_id res chain seq x y z
N MET A 1 -24.55 1.67 -7.16
CA MET A 1 -23.25 2.32 -7.10
C MET A 1 -23.00 2.89 -5.71
N GLY A 2 -22.07 2.36 -5.01
CA GLY A 2 -21.78 2.79 -3.66
C GLY A 2 -20.47 3.58 -3.54
N VAL A 3 -20.26 4.13 -2.36
CA VAL A 3 -18.98 4.74 -2.01
C VAL A 3 -18.00 3.63 -1.68
N GLN A 4 -16.81 3.68 -2.26
CA GLN A 4 -15.73 2.76 -1.90
C GLN A 4 -14.95 3.29 -0.72
N VAL A 5 -14.59 2.39 0.19
CA VAL A 5 -13.81 2.70 1.39
C VAL A 5 -12.41 2.14 1.23
N SER A 6 -11.41 3.00 1.33
CA SER A 6 -10.00 2.64 1.16
C SER A 6 -9.18 3.22 2.32
N PRO A 7 -9.21 2.56 3.49
CA PRO A 7 -8.46 3.05 4.65
C PRO A 7 -6.95 2.92 4.42
N SER A 8 -6.22 3.94 4.84
CA SER A 8 -4.76 3.93 4.80
C SER A 8 -4.21 3.10 5.95
N ILE A 9 -3.23 2.24 5.66
CA ILE A 9 -2.55 1.47 6.70
C ILE A 9 -1.47 2.28 7.43
N LEU A 10 -1.27 3.53 7.06
CA LEU A 10 -0.25 4.39 7.67
C LEU A 10 -0.47 4.56 9.18
N SER A 11 -1.72 4.51 9.63
CA SER A 11 -2.08 4.61 11.04
C SER A 11 -2.07 3.27 11.77
N ALA A 12 -1.80 2.17 11.06
CA ALA A 12 -1.82 0.84 11.65
C ALA A 12 -0.56 0.57 12.48
N ASP A 13 -0.65 -0.40 13.38
CA ASP A 13 0.52 -0.93 14.08
C ASP A 13 1.31 -1.81 13.09
N PHE A 14 2.43 -1.32 12.61
CA PHE A 14 3.24 -2.03 11.61
C PHE A 14 3.80 -3.36 12.10
N ALA A 15 3.94 -3.52 13.41
CA ALA A 15 4.38 -4.80 13.97
C ALA A 15 3.29 -5.88 13.88
N ARG A 16 2.04 -5.48 13.64
CA ARG A 16 0.89 -6.38 13.56
C ARG A 16 0.04 -6.04 12.34
N LEU A 17 0.69 -5.78 11.23
CA LEU A 17 0.06 -5.19 10.06
C LEU A 17 -1.07 -6.05 9.49
N ALA A 18 -0.85 -7.36 9.36
CA ALA A 18 -1.87 -8.27 8.83
C ALA A 18 -3.11 -8.31 9.72
N ASP A 19 -2.93 -8.33 11.05
CA ASP A 19 -4.03 -8.30 12.00
C ASP A 19 -4.80 -6.98 11.92
N GLU A 20 -4.09 -5.86 11.79
CA GLU A 20 -4.70 -4.54 11.64
C GLU A 20 -5.54 -4.46 10.36
N CYS A 21 -5.04 -5.00 9.26
CA CYS A 21 -5.77 -5.04 8.00
C CYS A 21 -7.01 -5.94 8.12
N ALA A 22 -6.89 -7.07 8.80
CA ALA A 22 -8.02 -7.99 8.98
C ALA A 22 -9.15 -7.34 9.79
N ARG A 23 -8.83 -6.44 10.72
CA ARG A 23 -9.84 -5.74 11.53
C ARG A 23 -10.74 -4.83 10.71
N VAL A 24 -10.27 -4.31 9.60
CA VAL A 24 -11.05 -3.40 8.75
C VAL A 24 -11.53 -4.04 7.45
N ALA A 25 -11.12 -5.28 7.18
CA ALA A 25 -11.41 -5.95 5.91
C ALA A 25 -12.91 -6.05 5.60
N GLY A 26 -13.75 -6.24 6.62
CA GLY A 26 -15.19 -6.33 6.44
C GLY A 26 -15.85 -5.01 6.03
N ALA A 27 -15.20 -3.88 6.28
CA ALA A 27 -15.72 -2.55 5.98
C ALA A 27 -14.96 -1.85 4.86
N ALA A 28 -13.86 -2.43 4.38
CA ALA A 28 -13.00 -1.82 3.38
C ALA A 28 -13.19 -2.47 2.02
N ASP A 29 -13.24 -1.67 0.96
CA ASP A 29 -13.22 -2.14 -0.41
C ASP A 29 -11.77 -2.33 -0.89
N TRP A 30 -10.89 -1.47 -0.40
CA TRP A 30 -9.45 -1.47 -0.70
C TRP A 30 -8.66 -1.20 0.56
N LEU A 31 -7.41 -1.60 0.56
CA LEU A 31 -6.42 -1.13 1.54
C LEU A 31 -5.48 -0.18 0.82
N HIS A 32 -5.29 1.00 1.38
CA HIS A 32 -4.42 2.02 0.79
C HIS A 32 -3.05 1.99 1.47
N VAL A 33 -2.02 1.73 0.68
CA VAL A 33 -0.64 1.63 1.17
C VAL A 33 0.15 2.82 0.66
N ASP A 34 0.57 3.69 1.57
CA ASP A 34 1.40 4.85 1.26
C ASP A 34 2.88 4.47 1.40
N VAL A 35 3.58 4.44 0.29
CA VAL A 35 5.01 4.12 0.24
C VAL A 35 5.79 5.42 0.11
N MET A 36 6.57 5.74 1.13
CA MET A 36 7.38 6.96 1.21
C MET A 36 8.83 6.58 1.44
N ASP A 37 9.75 7.17 0.68
CA ASP A 37 11.16 6.76 0.65
C ASP A 37 12.11 7.71 1.40
N ASN A 38 11.59 8.77 1.99
CA ASN A 38 12.38 9.82 2.65
C ASN A 38 13.32 10.57 1.68
N HIS A 39 12.99 10.58 0.40
CA HIS A 39 13.69 11.34 -0.65
C HIS A 39 12.71 12.21 -1.41
N PHE A 40 11.72 11.61 -2.06
CA PHE A 40 10.67 12.35 -2.75
C PHE A 40 9.80 13.15 -1.76
N VAL A 41 9.53 12.57 -0.59
CA VAL A 41 8.82 13.21 0.51
C VAL A 41 9.62 13.06 1.80
N PRO A 42 9.48 13.97 2.79
CA PRO A 42 10.27 13.93 4.03
C PRO A 42 9.73 12.95 5.06
N ASN A 43 9.47 11.73 4.64
CA ASN A 43 9.02 10.67 5.54
C ASN A 43 9.42 9.32 4.97
N LEU A 44 9.55 8.33 5.84
CA LEU A 44 9.89 6.96 5.47
C LEU A 44 8.82 6.03 6.05
N THR A 45 8.17 5.24 5.21
CA THR A 45 7.17 4.30 5.67
C THR A 45 7.62 2.86 5.48
N LEU A 46 7.13 2.18 4.47
CA LEU A 46 7.42 0.77 4.24
C LEU A 46 7.78 0.54 2.78
N GLY A 47 8.36 -0.59 2.49
CA GLY A 47 8.83 -0.88 1.15
C GLY A 47 8.23 -2.15 0.57
N LEU A 48 8.76 -2.56 -0.57
CA LEU A 48 8.27 -3.70 -1.33
C LEU A 48 8.23 -5.00 -0.54
N PRO A 49 9.26 -5.38 0.24
CA PRO A 49 9.20 -6.63 1.00
C PRO A 49 8.01 -6.70 1.96
N VAL A 50 7.67 -5.60 2.61
CA VAL A 50 6.52 -5.54 3.52
C VAL A 50 5.22 -5.66 2.74
N VAL A 51 5.11 -4.95 1.61
CA VAL A 51 3.93 -5.02 0.75
C VAL A 51 3.74 -6.42 0.20
N GLU A 52 4.80 -7.08 -0.25
CA GLU A 52 4.73 -8.47 -0.73
C GLU A 52 4.21 -9.41 0.36
N SER A 53 4.71 -9.25 1.58
CA SER A 53 4.27 -10.05 2.72
C SER A 53 2.79 -9.79 3.03
N LEU A 54 2.39 -8.52 3.00
CA LEU A 54 1.00 -8.13 3.25
C LEU A 54 0.06 -8.73 2.20
N LEU A 55 0.44 -8.67 0.93
CA LEU A 55 -0.38 -9.20 -0.17
C LEU A 55 -0.60 -10.71 -0.05
N ARG A 56 0.36 -11.44 0.53
CA ARG A 56 0.19 -12.88 0.80
C ARG A 56 -0.74 -13.15 1.97
N SER A 57 -0.96 -12.18 2.84
CA SER A 57 -1.68 -12.36 4.10
C SER A 57 -3.12 -11.85 4.07
N VAL A 58 -3.46 -10.98 3.12
CA VAL A 58 -4.78 -10.36 3.05
C VAL A 58 -5.47 -10.71 1.74
N SER A 59 -6.81 -10.77 1.77
CA SER A 59 -7.62 -10.98 0.57
C SER A 59 -8.22 -9.68 0.02
N THR A 60 -8.21 -8.62 0.80
CA THR A 60 -8.70 -7.30 0.37
C THR A 60 -7.75 -6.73 -0.69
N PRO A 61 -8.26 -6.16 -1.80
CA PRO A 61 -7.38 -5.54 -2.80
C PRO A 61 -6.57 -4.40 -2.21
N VAL A 62 -5.35 -4.24 -2.68
CA VAL A 62 -4.40 -3.23 -2.19
C VAL A 62 -4.13 -2.20 -3.27
N ASP A 63 -4.25 -0.93 -2.90
CA ASP A 63 -3.89 0.22 -3.72
C ASP A 63 -2.60 0.81 -3.15
N CYS A 64 -1.51 0.74 -3.92
CA CYS A 64 -0.22 1.28 -3.51
C CYS A 64 -0.06 2.68 -4.08
N HIS A 65 0.18 3.66 -3.20
CA HIS A 65 0.49 5.03 -3.58
C HIS A 65 1.98 5.27 -3.34
N LEU A 66 2.73 5.40 -4.42
CA LEU A 66 4.19 5.51 -4.38
C LEU A 66 4.60 6.97 -4.37
N MET A 67 5.10 7.42 -3.23
CA MET A 67 5.71 8.75 -3.07
C MET A 67 7.22 8.54 -2.96
N ILE A 68 7.84 8.16 -4.08
CA ILE A 68 9.22 7.69 -4.14
C ILE A 68 9.95 8.26 -5.36
N GLU A 69 11.27 8.29 -5.29
CA GLU A 69 12.11 8.55 -6.44
C GLU A 69 12.11 7.34 -7.37
N ASP A 70 12.33 7.58 -8.65
CA ASP A 70 12.45 6.55 -9.67
C ASP A 70 11.24 5.59 -9.73
N PRO A 71 10.01 6.13 -9.87
CA PRO A 71 8.81 5.29 -9.90
C PRO A 71 8.76 4.37 -11.12
N ASP A 72 9.41 4.73 -12.24
CA ASP A 72 9.48 3.88 -13.43
C ASP A 72 10.12 2.54 -13.13
N ARG A 73 11.09 2.54 -12.22
CA ARG A 73 11.77 1.32 -11.78
C ARG A 73 10.92 0.49 -10.83
N TRP A 74 10.22 1.15 -9.89
CA TRP A 74 9.58 0.48 -8.77
C TRP A 74 8.11 0.13 -9.01
N ALA A 75 7.35 0.97 -9.71
CA ALA A 75 5.93 0.75 -9.91
C ALA A 75 5.61 -0.62 -10.53
N PRO A 76 6.33 -1.09 -11.58
CA PRO A 76 6.08 -2.42 -12.11
C PRO A 76 6.28 -3.54 -11.09
N GLN A 77 7.21 -3.38 -10.16
CA GLN A 77 7.49 -4.39 -9.14
C GLN A 77 6.33 -4.51 -8.14
N TYR A 78 5.69 -3.40 -7.79
CA TYR A 78 4.50 -3.42 -6.94
C TYR A 78 3.31 -4.06 -7.66
N ALA A 79 3.16 -3.80 -8.94
CA ALA A 79 2.11 -4.44 -9.74
C ALA A 79 2.33 -5.95 -9.86
N GLU A 80 3.57 -6.38 -10.11
CA GLU A 80 3.92 -7.80 -10.19
C GLU A 80 3.73 -8.52 -8.86
N ALA A 81 3.91 -7.82 -7.75
CA ALA A 81 3.71 -8.39 -6.42
C ALA A 81 2.24 -8.71 -6.13
N GLY A 82 1.33 -8.12 -6.90
CA GLY A 82 -0.09 -8.42 -6.78
C GLY A 82 -0.94 -7.25 -6.32
N ALA A 83 -0.41 -6.02 -6.29
CA ALA A 83 -1.20 -4.84 -5.98
C ALA A 83 -2.29 -4.66 -7.04
N GLY A 84 -3.50 -4.38 -6.61
CA GLY A 84 -4.63 -4.18 -7.52
C GLY A 84 -4.57 -2.84 -8.24
N SER A 85 -3.91 -1.86 -7.64
CA SER A 85 -3.73 -0.53 -8.22
C SER A 85 -2.40 0.05 -7.72
N VAL A 86 -1.72 0.79 -8.58
CA VAL A 86 -0.46 1.48 -8.24
C VAL A 86 -0.54 2.90 -8.79
N THR A 87 -0.37 3.87 -7.91
CA THR A 87 -0.35 5.29 -8.25
C THR A 87 1.02 5.88 -7.93
N PHE A 88 1.55 6.70 -8.81
CA PHE A 88 2.84 7.33 -8.61
C PHE A 88 2.85 8.74 -9.18
N HIS A 89 3.89 9.51 -8.87
CA HIS A 89 4.04 10.89 -9.31
C HIS A 89 5.06 10.97 -10.44
N VAL A 90 4.74 11.74 -11.47
CA VAL A 90 5.60 11.89 -12.65
C VAL A 90 6.52 13.11 -12.58
N GLU A 91 6.60 13.75 -11.46
CA GLU A 91 7.43 14.95 -11.22
C GLU A 91 8.90 14.61 -11.05
#